data_1967423f30908190bbe397957668f70d
#
_entry.id   1967423f30908190bbe397957668f70d
#
_cell.length_a   1.000
_cell.length_b   1.000
_cell.length_c   1.000
_cell.angle_alpha   90.00
_cell.angle_beta   90.00
_cell.angle_gamma   90.00
#
_symmetry.space_group_name_H-M   'P 1'
#
loop_
_entity.id
_entity.type
_entity.pdbx_description
1 polymer ?
#
loop_
_entity_poly.entity_id
_entity_poly.type
_entity_poly.pdbx_seq_one_letter_code
_entity_poly.pdbx_strand_id
1 'polypeptide(L)'
;MITMNTVQAIPSVEVAMEEWLEEKIGIGVADATLKSYRTQMHSIGKRIDFSMPVDKLNQKVANKLAAMLTHEGISKSTIETYVRMLSVFVSWCRESGYTTEKIKLYRAPEVIKPTYSDEDLEKLLKKPNMNRCTFPEYRTWVIINLMMNNGCRAGTVRGILIKDVNFDQGYILTRHNKNGHIQSMPMSTDLIEILQEYLSIRKGEKDDYLFCNESGERLTETALRSSFRRYNKSRGVHDSSIHEFRHTFAKKYLLECGGDAFTLQKLMGHRTLEMTKHYCNIYDSELARDYDARSPLTMMNKKVAKKTPTTITMKGR
;
A
#
# COMPACT_ATOMS: atom_id res chain seq x y z
N MET A 1 -36.49 -11.27 46.07
CA MET A 1 -35.98 -10.15 45.24
C MET A 1 -36.28 -10.49 43.76
N ILE A 2 -37.20 -9.81 43.17
CA ILE A 2 -37.49 -9.96 41.71
C ILE A 2 -36.49 -9.05 41.03
N THR A 3 -35.49 -9.66 40.40
CA THR A 3 -34.58 -8.93 39.50
C THR A 3 -35.35 -8.63 38.22
N MET A 4 -35.80 -7.39 38.03
CA MET A 4 -36.31 -6.97 36.73
C MET A 4 -35.16 -7.00 35.72
N ASN A 5 -35.14 -7.97 34.84
CA ASN A 5 -34.37 -7.91 33.62
C ASN A 5 -34.97 -6.77 32.79
N THR A 6 -34.37 -5.59 32.84
CA THR A 6 -34.63 -4.52 31.89
C THR A 6 -34.18 -5.04 30.54
N VAL A 7 -35.12 -5.48 29.72
CA VAL A 7 -34.84 -5.80 28.31
C VAL A 7 -34.42 -4.49 27.66
N GLN A 8 -33.13 -4.36 27.42
CA GLN A 8 -32.58 -3.20 26.72
C GLN A 8 -33.25 -3.14 25.33
N ALA A 9 -33.92 -2.04 25.04
CA ALA A 9 -34.57 -1.88 23.75
C ALA A 9 -33.52 -1.95 22.65
N ILE A 10 -33.73 -2.83 21.66
CA ILE A 10 -32.81 -2.98 20.52
C ILE A 10 -32.87 -1.72 19.67
N PRO A 11 -31.77 -0.96 19.53
CA PRO A 11 -31.74 0.27 18.76
C PRO A 11 -31.88 -0.03 17.24
N SER A 12 -32.25 1.01 16.47
CA SER A 12 -32.12 0.95 15.02
C SER A 12 -30.62 0.94 14.61
N VAL A 13 -30.34 0.50 13.38
CA VAL A 13 -28.98 0.53 12.83
C VAL A 13 -28.41 1.93 12.85
N GLU A 14 -29.23 2.97 12.57
CA GLU A 14 -28.84 4.37 12.58
C GLU A 14 -28.37 4.82 13.97
N VAL A 15 -29.17 4.59 15.00
CA VAL A 15 -28.85 4.93 16.39
C VAL A 15 -27.60 4.19 16.86
N ALA A 16 -27.55 2.89 16.66
CA ALA A 16 -26.37 2.10 17.03
C ALA A 16 -25.09 2.54 16.29
N MET A 17 -25.22 3.01 15.04
CA MET A 17 -24.07 3.54 14.28
C MET A 17 -23.53 4.85 14.89
N GLU A 18 -24.39 5.72 15.36
CA GLU A 18 -23.97 6.96 16.04
C GLU A 18 -23.22 6.64 17.33
N GLU A 19 -23.78 5.77 18.17
CA GLU A 19 -23.12 5.29 19.41
C GLU A 19 -21.75 4.66 19.14
N TRP A 20 -21.69 3.80 18.10
CA TRP A 20 -20.44 3.18 17.69
C TRP A 20 -19.38 4.20 17.26
N LEU A 21 -19.77 5.22 16.50
CA LEU A 21 -18.85 6.28 16.06
C LEU A 21 -18.38 7.13 17.23
N GLU A 22 -19.26 7.45 18.18
CA GLU A 22 -18.90 8.17 19.41
C GLU A 22 -17.88 7.39 20.25
N GLU A 23 -18.10 6.09 20.43
CA GLU A 23 -17.13 5.23 21.11
C GLU A 23 -15.77 5.24 20.39
N LYS A 24 -15.76 5.13 19.04
CA LYS A 24 -14.52 5.16 18.26
C LYS A 24 -13.79 6.50 18.39
N ILE A 25 -14.51 7.60 18.52
CA ILE A 25 -13.94 8.93 18.84
C ILE A 25 -13.33 8.90 20.24
N GLY A 26 -14.07 8.40 21.23
CA GLY A 26 -13.63 8.33 22.64
C GLY A 26 -12.35 7.52 22.85
N ILE A 27 -12.14 6.45 22.09
CA ILE A 27 -10.92 5.63 22.14
C ILE A 27 -9.79 6.14 21.22
N GLY A 28 -9.93 7.34 20.62
CA GLY A 28 -8.87 7.99 19.85
C GLY A 28 -8.63 7.41 18.46
N VAL A 29 -9.64 6.86 17.80
CA VAL A 29 -9.51 6.42 16.40
C VAL A 29 -9.24 7.63 15.50
N ALA A 30 -8.22 7.52 14.62
CA ALA A 30 -7.79 8.60 13.75
C ALA A 30 -8.94 9.12 12.85
N ASP A 31 -9.04 10.44 12.67
CA ASP A 31 -10.08 11.14 11.88
C ASP A 31 -10.25 10.57 10.47
N ALA A 32 -9.14 10.21 9.81
CA ALA A 32 -9.19 9.61 8.47
C ALA A 32 -9.93 8.25 8.47
N THR A 33 -9.81 7.47 9.55
CA THR A 33 -10.51 6.20 9.73
C THR A 33 -11.98 6.44 10.02
N LEU A 34 -12.31 7.40 10.89
CA LEU A 34 -13.69 7.79 11.19
C LEU A 34 -14.41 8.30 9.92
N LYS A 35 -13.73 9.13 9.14
CA LYS A 35 -14.25 9.59 7.84
C LYS A 35 -14.51 8.42 6.88
N SER A 36 -13.60 7.44 6.85
CA SER A 36 -13.77 6.23 6.04
C SER A 36 -15.00 5.42 6.49
N TYR A 37 -15.18 5.23 7.80
CA TYR A 37 -16.33 4.53 8.37
C TYR A 37 -17.64 5.22 7.98
N ARG A 38 -17.74 6.55 8.21
CA ARG A 38 -18.93 7.33 7.82
C ARG A 38 -19.22 7.21 6.33
N THR A 39 -18.22 7.32 5.47
CA THR A 39 -18.38 7.23 4.01
C THR A 39 -18.88 5.86 3.58
N GLN A 40 -18.33 4.79 4.16
CA GLN A 40 -18.74 3.42 3.84
C GLN A 40 -20.15 3.14 4.34
N MET A 41 -20.47 3.48 5.59
CA MET A 41 -21.81 3.29 6.17
C MET A 41 -22.86 4.12 5.43
N HIS A 42 -22.56 5.36 5.05
CA HIS A 42 -23.44 6.16 4.20
C HIS A 42 -23.71 5.48 2.83
N SER A 43 -22.69 4.90 2.20
CA SER A 43 -22.87 4.16 0.94
C SER A 43 -23.71 2.90 1.12
N ILE A 44 -23.59 2.22 2.24
CA ILE A 44 -24.40 1.06 2.61
C ILE A 44 -25.84 1.49 2.89
N GLY A 45 -26.06 2.56 3.64
CA GLY A 45 -27.38 3.10 3.98
C GLY A 45 -28.23 3.55 2.77
N LYS A 46 -27.59 3.83 1.63
CA LYS A 46 -28.31 4.06 0.37
C LYS A 46 -29.02 2.81 -0.18
N ARG A 47 -28.68 1.62 0.33
CA ARG A 47 -29.11 0.31 -0.20
C ARG A 47 -29.79 -0.55 0.85
N ILE A 48 -29.53 -0.29 2.12
CA ILE A 48 -30.11 -0.98 3.27
C ILE A 48 -30.83 0.07 4.12
N ASP A 49 -32.03 -0.25 4.55
CA ASP A 49 -32.80 0.59 5.47
C ASP A 49 -32.17 0.57 6.87
N PHE A 50 -31.62 1.68 7.32
CA PHE A 50 -31.00 1.81 8.64
C PHE A 50 -32.02 2.14 9.75
N SER A 51 -33.31 2.32 9.42
CA SER A 51 -34.36 2.40 10.43
C SER A 51 -34.70 1.04 11.06
N MET A 52 -34.26 -0.07 10.42
CA MET A 52 -34.47 -1.42 10.95
C MET A 52 -33.72 -1.64 12.27
N PRO A 53 -34.26 -2.47 13.19
CA PRO A 53 -33.54 -2.90 14.39
C PRO A 53 -32.24 -3.66 14.06
N VAL A 54 -31.19 -3.45 14.89
CA VAL A 54 -29.86 -4.05 14.66
C VAL A 54 -29.89 -5.59 14.62
N ASP A 55 -30.78 -6.23 15.37
CA ASP A 55 -30.94 -7.70 15.38
C ASP A 55 -31.41 -8.27 14.03
N LYS A 56 -31.94 -7.44 13.14
CA LYS A 56 -32.30 -7.81 11.76
C LYS A 56 -31.13 -7.68 10.78
N LEU A 57 -30.05 -7.02 11.18
CA LEU A 57 -28.85 -6.86 10.36
C LEU A 57 -27.99 -8.14 10.41
N ASN A 58 -28.35 -9.12 9.58
CA ASN A 58 -27.79 -10.47 9.56
C ASN A 58 -27.12 -10.82 8.23
N GLN A 59 -26.68 -12.08 8.08
CA GLN A 59 -26.02 -12.55 6.86
C GLN A 59 -26.87 -12.41 5.59
N LYS A 60 -28.21 -12.54 5.69
CA LYS A 60 -29.10 -12.39 4.52
C LYS A 60 -29.09 -10.96 4.01
N VAL A 61 -29.06 -9.97 4.92
CA VAL A 61 -28.95 -8.55 4.57
C VAL A 61 -27.60 -8.25 3.92
N ALA A 62 -26.50 -8.79 4.44
CA ALA A 62 -25.17 -8.64 3.85
C ALA A 62 -25.10 -9.27 2.44
N ASN A 63 -25.69 -10.44 2.25
CA ASN A 63 -25.75 -11.09 0.93
C ASN A 63 -26.60 -10.28 -0.07
N LYS A 64 -27.73 -9.71 0.39
CA LYS A 64 -28.55 -8.80 -0.42
C LYS A 64 -27.78 -7.57 -0.85
N LEU A 65 -27.05 -6.95 0.07
CA LEU A 65 -26.16 -5.81 -0.24
C LEU A 65 -25.12 -6.19 -1.32
N ALA A 66 -24.43 -7.32 -1.16
CA ALA A 66 -23.43 -7.79 -2.11
C ALA A 66 -24.06 -8.03 -3.51
N ALA A 67 -25.27 -8.60 -3.58
CA ALA A 67 -25.99 -8.81 -4.84
C ALA A 67 -26.36 -7.47 -5.50
N MET A 68 -26.89 -6.51 -4.75
CA MET A 68 -27.23 -5.17 -5.26
C MET A 68 -25.99 -4.46 -5.82
N LEU A 69 -24.88 -4.46 -5.08
CA LEU A 69 -23.61 -3.86 -5.50
C LEU A 69 -23.04 -4.54 -6.75
N THR A 70 -23.22 -5.86 -6.87
CA THR A 70 -22.82 -6.60 -8.07
C THR A 70 -23.65 -6.19 -9.29
N HIS A 71 -24.97 -6.04 -9.12
CA HIS A 71 -25.86 -5.53 -10.17
C HIS A 71 -25.53 -4.10 -10.62
N GLU A 72 -25.07 -3.28 -9.70
CA GLU A 72 -24.59 -1.90 -9.98
C GLU A 72 -23.21 -1.86 -10.66
N GLY A 73 -22.59 -3.00 -10.92
CA GLY A 73 -21.26 -3.08 -11.54
C GLY A 73 -20.10 -2.68 -10.61
N ILE A 74 -20.33 -2.64 -9.31
CA ILE A 74 -19.30 -2.31 -8.31
C ILE A 74 -18.25 -3.42 -8.24
N SER A 75 -16.98 -3.04 -8.15
CA SER A 75 -15.87 -3.99 -8.11
C SER A 75 -15.96 -4.94 -6.91
N LYS A 76 -15.56 -6.21 -7.11
CA LYS A 76 -15.57 -7.24 -6.05
C LYS A 76 -14.78 -6.81 -4.80
N SER A 77 -13.68 -6.09 -4.96
CA SER A 77 -12.89 -5.55 -3.84
C SER A 77 -13.63 -4.46 -3.04
N THR A 78 -14.44 -3.65 -3.71
CA THR A 78 -15.29 -2.65 -3.05
C THR A 78 -16.43 -3.34 -2.30
N ILE A 79 -17.05 -4.37 -2.90
CA ILE A 79 -18.08 -5.19 -2.23
C ILE A 79 -17.49 -5.83 -0.96
N GLU A 80 -16.30 -6.42 -1.06
CA GLU A 80 -15.60 -6.96 0.12
C GLU A 80 -15.40 -5.91 1.21
N THR A 81 -15.03 -4.69 0.82
CA THR A 81 -14.82 -3.58 1.77
C THR A 81 -16.11 -3.23 2.51
N TYR A 82 -17.25 -3.15 1.81
CA TYR A 82 -18.54 -2.84 2.43
C TYR A 82 -19.06 -3.99 3.31
N VAL A 83 -18.94 -5.24 2.88
CA VAL A 83 -19.34 -6.38 3.70
C VAL A 83 -18.45 -6.49 4.95
N ARG A 84 -17.15 -6.21 4.83
CA ARG A 84 -16.23 -6.14 5.97
C ARG A 84 -16.62 -5.02 6.93
N MET A 85 -17.04 -3.87 6.42
CA MET A 85 -17.53 -2.76 7.24
C MET A 85 -18.74 -3.17 8.06
N LEU A 86 -19.75 -3.82 7.43
CA LEU A 86 -20.89 -4.36 8.15
C LEU A 86 -20.49 -5.41 9.19
N SER A 87 -19.55 -6.30 8.87
CA SER A 87 -19.07 -7.32 9.81
C SER A 87 -18.41 -6.70 11.04
N VAL A 88 -17.61 -5.63 10.86
CA VAL A 88 -17.00 -4.89 11.98
C VAL A 88 -18.06 -4.22 12.84
N PHE A 89 -19.03 -3.56 12.23
CA PHE A 89 -20.13 -2.91 12.95
C PHE A 89 -21.00 -3.92 13.71
N VAL A 90 -21.44 -5.01 13.08
CA VAL A 90 -22.23 -6.07 13.72
C VAL A 90 -21.44 -6.76 14.85
N SER A 91 -20.11 -6.89 14.71
CA SER A 91 -19.28 -7.41 15.81
C SER A 91 -19.33 -6.51 17.05
N TRP A 92 -19.26 -5.19 16.86
CA TRP A 92 -19.43 -4.23 17.94
C TRP A 92 -20.85 -4.27 18.54
N CYS A 93 -21.90 -4.32 17.70
CA CYS A 93 -23.28 -4.45 18.18
C CYS A 93 -23.49 -5.71 19.03
N ARG A 94 -22.81 -6.80 18.69
CA ARG A 94 -22.82 -8.03 19.48
C ARG A 94 -22.10 -7.87 20.83
N GLU A 95 -20.97 -7.19 20.86
CA GLU A 95 -20.23 -6.87 22.09
C GLU A 95 -21.05 -5.96 23.01
N SER A 96 -21.84 -5.05 22.42
CA SER A 96 -22.79 -4.16 23.12
C SER A 96 -24.11 -4.87 23.54
N GLY A 97 -24.31 -6.13 23.18
CA GLY A 97 -25.51 -6.90 23.55
C GLY A 97 -26.75 -6.63 22.69
N TYR A 98 -26.63 -5.89 21.59
CA TYR A 98 -27.76 -5.54 20.71
C TYR A 98 -28.17 -6.66 19.75
N THR A 99 -27.26 -7.60 19.47
CA THR A 99 -27.53 -8.72 18.56
C THR A 99 -26.65 -9.92 18.90
N THR A 100 -27.05 -11.11 18.43
CA THR A 100 -26.23 -12.33 18.44
C THR A 100 -25.69 -12.67 17.05
N GLU A 101 -26.07 -11.89 16.04
CA GLU A 101 -25.76 -12.14 14.64
C GLU A 101 -24.27 -12.02 14.33
N LYS A 102 -23.83 -12.72 13.30
CA LYS A 102 -22.47 -12.64 12.75
C LYS A 102 -22.54 -12.55 11.22
N ILE A 103 -21.69 -11.69 10.64
CA ILE A 103 -21.58 -11.58 9.19
C ILE A 103 -20.25 -12.21 8.77
N LYS A 104 -20.33 -13.23 7.90
CA LYS A 104 -19.16 -13.84 7.26
C LYS A 104 -18.63 -12.89 6.21
N LEU A 105 -17.30 -12.78 6.15
CA LEU A 105 -16.64 -11.92 5.18
C LEU A 105 -16.84 -12.47 3.76
N TYR A 106 -17.19 -11.58 2.85
CA TYR A 106 -17.05 -11.80 1.41
C TYR A 106 -15.57 -11.68 1.05
N ARG A 107 -15.02 -12.68 0.36
CA ARG A 107 -13.64 -12.64 -0.14
C ARG A 107 -13.67 -12.44 -1.65
N ALA A 108 -13.15 -11.30 -2.08
CA ALA A 108 -12.90 -11.07 -3.49
C ALA A 108 -11.70 -11.92 -3.96
N PRO A 109 -11.70 -12.41 -5.21
CA PRO A 109 -10.51 -13.00 -5.80
C PRO A 109 -9.34 -12.01 -5.75
N GLU A 110 -8.15 -12.54 -5.49
CA GLU A 110 -6.93 -11.74 -5.51
C GLU A 110 -6.65 -11.26 -6.93
N VAL A 111 -6.47 -9.95 -7.08
CA VAL A 111 -6.21 -9.32 -8.39
C VAL A 111 -4.75 -8.90 -8.43
N ILE A 112 -4.05 -9.34 -9.48
CA ILE A 112 -2.67 -8.90 -9.75
C ILE A 112 -2.70 -7.38 -9.94
N LYS A 113 -1.92 -6.68 -9.12
CA LYS A 113 -1.80 -5.23 -9.22
C LYS A 113 -0.94 -4.86 -10.43
N PRO A 114 -1.36 -3.86 -11.24
CA PRO A 114 -0.58 -3.44 -12.38
C PRO A 114 0.79 -2.91 -11.94
N THR A 115 1.77 -3.09 -12.83
CA THR A 115 3.14 -2.58 -12.69
C THR A 115 3.52 -1.90 -14.00
N TYR A 116 4.39 -0.90 -13.94
CA TYR A 116 4.92 -0.28 -15.14
C TYR A 116 5.77 -1.25 -15.97
N SER A 117 5.72 -1.12 -17.28
CA SER A 117 6.66 -1.76 -18.22
C SER A 117 8.04 -1.08 -18.11
N ASP A 118 9.06 -1.75 -18.66
CA ASP A 118 10.41 -1.17 -18.70
C ASP A 118 10.46 0.07 -19.58
N GLU A 119 9.75 0.05 -20.72
CA GLU A 119 9.66 1.20 -21.62
C GLU A 119 9.00 2.41 -20.96
N ASP A 120 7.96 2.19 -20.15
CA ASP A 120 7.32 3.28 -19.41
C ASP A 120 8.21 3.81 -18.29
N LEU A 121 8.93 2.91 -17.58
CA LEU A 121 9.89 3.31 -16.56
C LEU A 121 11.05 4.13 -17.14
N GLU A 122 11.59 3.77 -18.32
CA GLU A 122 12.63 4.54 -18.99
C GLU A 122 12.16 5.97 -19.28
N LYS A 123 10.92 6.14 -19.78
CA LYS A 123 10.33 7.46 -20.00
C LYS A 123 10.17 8.25 -18.72
N LEU A 124 9.69 7.59 -17.65
CA LEU A 124 9.39 8.23 -16.36
C LEU A 124 10.66 8.59 -15.57
N LEU A 125 11.69 7.75 -15.65
CA LEU A 125 12.98 7.96 -14.97
C LEU A 125 13.92 8.90 -15.72
N LYS A 126 13.63 9.19 -17.00
CA LYS A 126 14.41 10.15 -17.78
C LYS A 126 14.31 11.53 -17.16
N LYS A 127 15.47 12.09 -16.78
CA LYS A 127 15.57 13.43 -16.15
C LYS A 127 14.89 14.49 -17.01
N PRO A 128 14.05 15.36 -16.43
CA PRO A 128 13.47 16.49 -17.14
C PRO A 128 14.55 17.44 -17.66
N ASN A 129 14.25 18.14 -18.76
CA ASN A 129 15.13 19.21 -19.23
C ASN A 129 15.07 20.40 -18.28
N MET A 130 16.12 20.61 -17.52
CA MET A 130 16.21 21.63 -16.45
C MET A 130 15.97 23.06 -16.94
N ASN A 131 16.24 23.33 -18.22
CA ASN A 131 16.01 24.66 -18.83
C ASN A 131 14.54 24.92 -19.21
N ARG A 132 13.68 23.90 -19.15
CA ARG A 132 12.28 23.98 -19.64
C ARG A 132 11.26 23.40 -18.66
N CYS A 133 11.69 22.58 -17.69
CA CYS A 133 10.76 21.95 -16.75
C CYS A 133 10.34 22.93 -15.65
N THR A 134 9.16 22.70 -15.10
CA THR A 134 8.67 23.39 -13.90
C THR A 134 9.20 22.71 -12.63
N PHE A 135 9.24 23.43 -11.50
CA PHE A 135 9.58 22.84 -10.20
C PHE A 135 8.68 21.65 -9.85
N PRO A 136 7.34 21.70 -10.00
CA PRO A 136 6.48 20.53 -9.79
C PRO A 136 6.82 19.31 -10.66
N GLU A 137 7.23 19.51 -11.91
CA GLU A 137 7.67 18.43 -12.80
C GLU A 137 8.97 17.80 -12.30
N TYR A 138 9.97 18.62 -12.00
CA TYR A 138 11.27 18.15 -11.48
C TYR A 138 11.10 17.44 -10.13
N ARG A 139 10.37 18.02 -9.19
CA ARG A 139 10.04 17.41 -7.91
C ARG A 139 9.35 16.04 -8.09
N THR A 140 8.42 15.92 -9.06
CA THR A 140 7.73 14.66 -9.31
C THR A 140 8.69 13.60 -9.80
N TRP A 141 9.61 13.95 -10.68
CA TRP A 141 10.69 13.06 -11.13
C TRP A 141 11.55 12.58 -9.96
N VAL A 142 11.95 13.48 -9.06
CA VAL A 142 12.73 13.10 -7.85
C VAL A 142 11.94 12.13 -6.96
N ILE A 143 10.63 12.39 -6.77
CA ILE A 143 9.76 11.49 -5.99
C ILE A 143 9.66 10.11 -6.65
N ILE A 144 9.56 10.04 -7.98
CA ILE A 144 9.54 8.76 -8.72
C ILE A 144 10.83 7.98 -8.46
N ASN A 145 12.00 8.63 -8.54
CA ASN A 145 13.29 8.00 -8.24
C ASN A 145 13.33 7.48 -6.79
N LEU A 146 12.88 8.27 -5.81
CA LEU A 146 12.76 7.83 -4.43
C LEU A 146 11.85 6.60 -4.29
N MET A 147 10.71 6.59 -4.97
CA MET A 147 9.76 5.46 -4.90
C MET A 147 10.32 4.21 -5.58
N MET A 148 11.06 4.36 -6.66
CA MET A 148 11.74 3.25 -7.33
C MET A 148 12.95 2.74 -6.55
N ASN A 149 13.55 3.55 -5.67
CA ASN A 149 14.64 3.12 -4.80
C ASN A 149 14.15 2.35 -3.54
N ASN A 150 12.99 2.72 -2.97
CA ASN A 150 12.55 2.21 -1.65
C ASN A 150 11.15 1.60 -1.63
N GLY A 151 10.35 1.77 -2.67
CA GLY A 151 8.95 1.35 -2.66
C GLY A 151 8.09 2.00 -1.58
N CYS A 152 8.45 3.21 -1.09
CA CYS A 152 7.76 3.87 0.01
C CYS A 152 6.30 4.25 -0.32
N ARG A 153 5.48 4.46 0.73
CA ARG A 153 4.09 4.88 0.53
C ARG A 153 3.99 6.38 0.21
N ALA A 154 2.98 6.78 -0.55
CA ALA A 154 2.70 8.19 -0.86
C ALA A 154 2.59 9.08 0.40
N GLY A 155 1.99 8.55 1.47
CA GLY A 155 1.92 9.24 2.77
C GLY A 155 3.29 9.46 3.41
N THR A 156 4.21 8.50 3.26
CA THR A 156 5.60 8.60 3.73
C THR A 156 6.33 9.72 2.98
N VAL A 157 6.25 9.74 1.64
CA VAL A 157 6.85 10.79 0.80
C VAL A 157 6.47 12.21 1.27
N ARG A 158 5.18 12.41 1.58
CA ARG A 158 4.64 13.69 2.03
C ARG A 158 5.07 14.11 3.44
N GLY A 159 5.61 13.19 4.21
CA GLY A 159 5.99 13.41 5.61
C GLY A 159 7.48 13.57 5.85
N ILE A 160 8.34 13.35 4.85
CA ILE A 160 9.79 13.46 5.00
C ILE A 160 10.18 14.95 5.17
N LEU A 161 10.98 15.23 6.19
CA LEU A 161 11.60 16.53 6.41
C LEU A 161 13.04 16.54 5.86
N ILE A 162 13.58 17.70 5.60
CA ILE A 162 14.98 17.84 5.11
C ILE A 162 15.95 17.21 6.12
N LYS A 163 15.76 17.43 7.41
CA LYS A 163 16.59 16.83 8.49
C LYS A 163 16.55 15.33 8.57
N ASP A 164 15.54 14.67 7.97
CA ASP A 164 15.42 13.22 7.96
C ASP A 164 16.34 12.56 6.95
N VAL A 165 16.93 13.32 6.02
CA VAL A 165 17.87 12.83 5.01
C VAL A 165 19.30 12.90 5.56
N ASN A 166 19.93 11.75 5.71
CA ASN A 166 21.31 11.63 6.13
C ASN A 166 22.16 11.14 4.95
N PHE A 167 22.85 12.06 4.30
CA PHE A 167 23.70 11.76 3.14
C PHE A 167 24.97 11.00 3.52
N ASP A 168 25.56 11.28 4.69
CA ASP A 168 26.81 10.66 5.14
C ASP A 168 26.60 9.16 5.43
N GLN A 169 25.46 8.81 6.00
CA GLN A 169 25.10 7.43 6.33
C GLN A 169 24.22 6.76 5.26
N GLY A 170 23.83 7.49 4.21
CA GLY A 170 23.08 6.94 3.08
C GLY A 170 21.68 6.46 3.41
N TYR A 171 20.94 7.13 4.29
CA TYR A 171 19.55 6.76 4.59
C TYR A 171 18.62 7.96 4.82
N ILE A 172 17.30 7.71 4.70
CA ILE A 172 16.23 8.63 5.08
C ILE A 172 15.46 8.04 6.25
N LEU A 173 15.29 8.81 7.34
CA LEU A 173 14.44 8.44 8.48
C LEU A 173 12.99 8.83 8.18
N THR A 174 12.06 7.89 8.38
CA THR A 174 10.63 8.18 8.27
C THR A 174 9.95 8.03 9.61
N ARG A 175 9.44 9.15 10.15
CA ARG A 175 8.85 9.24 11.49
C ARG A 175 7.33 9.06 11.49
N HIS A 176 6.68 9.24 10.35
CA HIS A 176 5.22 9.24 10.21
C HIS A 176 4.71 8.04 9.40
N ASN A 177 5.11 6.84 9.82
CA ASN A 177 4.45 5.64 9.29
C ASN A 177 3.10 5.44 9.98
N LYS A 178 2.10 4.94 9.23
CA LYS A 178 0.74 4.63 9.72
C LYS A 178 0.71 3.83 11.04
N ASN A 179 1.84 3.27 11.44
CA ASN A 179 2.00 2.42 12.63
C ASN A 179 2.89 3.06 13.72
N GLY A 180 3.27 4.34 13.63
CA GLY A 180 4.11 5.03 14.63
C GLY A 180 5.57 4.56 14.72
N HIS A 181 6.01 3.63 13.87
CA HIS A 181 7.38 3.13 13.90
C HIS A 181 8.32 3.99 13.02
N ILE A 182 9.48 4.29 13.56
CA ILE A 182 10.57 4.91 12.79
C ILE A 182 11.14 3.84 11.87
N GLN A 183 11.23 4.17 10.57
CA GLN A 183 11.83 3.30 9.57
C GLN A 183 12.99 4.02 8.90
N SER A 184 14.13 3.35 8.79
CA SER A 184 15.26 3.79 7.97
C SER A 184 15.10 3.25 6.55
N MET A 185 15.15 4.14 5.57
CA MET A 185 15.11 3.81 4.14
C MET A 185 16.48 4.06 3.54
N PRO A 186 17.20 3.03 3.07
CA PRO A 186 18.52 3.20 2.46
C PRO A 186 18.43 3.95 1.14
N MET A 187 19.46 4.71 0.81
CA MET A 187 19.60 5.42 -0.46
C MET A 187 20.72 4.79 -1.30
N SER A 188 20.45 4.53 -2.57
CA SER A 188 21.50 4.24 -3.54
C SER A 188 22.33 5.51 -3.83
N THR A 189 23.54 5.33 -4.37
CA THR A 189 24.38 6.45 -4.80
C THR A 189 23.65 7.38 -5.76
N ASP A 190 22.93 6.81 -6.74
CA ASP A 190 22.14 7.60 -7.70
C ASP A 190 21.06 8.45 -7.01
N LEU A 191 20.36 7.89 -6.00
CA LEU A 191 19.36 8.66 -5.27
C LEU A 191 19.99 9.76 -4.42
N ILE A 192 21.15 9.52 -3.83
CA ILE A 192 21.91 10.54 -3.07
C ILE A 192 22.22 11.73 -3.99
N GLU A 193 22.77 11.50 -5.17
CA GLU A 193 23.10 12.55 -6.15
C GLU A 193 21.84 13.33 -6.57
N ILE A 194 20.75 12.63 -6.88
CA ILE A 194 19.45 13.24 -7.24
C ILE A 194 18.93 14.12 -6.10
N LEU A 195 18.99 13.67 -4.86
CA LEU A 195 18.47 14.42 -3.72
C LEU A 195 19.37 15.62 -3.36
N GLN A 196 20.68 15.50 -3.50
CA GLN A 196 21.60 16.63 -3.31
C GLN A 196 21.34 17.73 -4.35
N GLU A 197 21.21 17.35 -5.63
CA GLU A 197 20.83 18.30 -6.68
C GLU A 197 19.46 18.92 -6.41
N TYR A 198 18.47 18.11 -6.04
CA TYR A 198 17.13 18.60 -5.72
C TYR A 198 17.15 19.62 -4.58
N LEU A 199 17.89 19.36 -3.51
CA LEU A 199 18.00 20.27 -2.37
C LEU A 199 18.73 21.57 -2.71
N SER A 200 19.70 21.54 -3.63
CA SER A 200 20.36 22.76 -4.11
C SER A 200 19.40 23.72 -4.82
N ILE A 201 18.34 23.19 -5.43
CA ILE A 201 17.27 23.95 -6.13
C ILE A 201 16.15 24.32 -5.17
N ARG A 202 15.66 23.33 -4.41
CA ARG A 202 14.54 23.49 -3.49
C ARG A 202 14.88 24.44 -2.35
N LYS A 203 16.13 24.37 -1.85
CA LYS A 203 16.61 25.07 -0.65
C LYS A 203 15.73 24.74 0.57
N GLY A 204 15.70 25.59 1.58
CA GLY A 204 14.86 25.45 2.77
C GLY A 204 15.63 25.02 4.01
N GLU A 205 14.95 25.07 5.14
CA GLU A 205 15.50 24.79 6.47
C GLU A 205 15.33 23.32 6.85
N LYS A 206 16.04 22.87 7.89
CA LYS A 206 16.06 21.48 8.34
C LYS A 206 14.66 20.91 8.70
N ASP A 207 13.78 21.76 9.22
CA ASP A 207 12.43 21.38 9.64
C ASP A 207 11.38 21.49 8.54
N ASP A 208 11.77 21.93 7.35
CA ASP A 208 10.90 22.00 6.19
C ASP A 208 10.66 20.60 5.59
N TYR A 209 9.50 20.45 4.92
CA TYR A 209 9.21 19.22 4.17
C TYR A 209 10.19 19.08 3.00
N LEU A 210 10.77 17.89 2.83
CA LEU A 210 11.62 17.59 1.68
C LEU A 210 10.89 17.87 0.37
N PHE A 211 9.66 17.39 0.24
CA PHE A 211 8.79 17.61 -0.92
C PHE A 211 7.65 18.56 -0.58
N CYS A 212 7.72 19.75 -1.09
CA CYS A 212 6.79 20.85 -0.82
C CYS A 212 6.08 21.34 -2.09
N ASN A 213 5.06 22.17 -1.94
CA ASN A 213 4.51 22.97 -3.05
C ASN A 213 5.45 24.15 -3.38
N GLU A 214 5.07 25.02 -4.31
CA GLU A 214 5.87 26.17 -4.73
C GLU A 214 5.98 27.26 -3.64
N SER A 215 5.10 27.22 -2.63
CA SER A 215 5.15 28.08 -1.44
C SER A 215 5.93 27.48 -0.27
N GLY A 216 6.58 26.32 -0.43
CA GLY A 216 7.32 25.65 0.64
C GLY A 216 6.47 24.77 1.57
N GLU A 217 5.14 24.75 1.38
CA GLU A 217 4.21 24.02 2.25
C GLU A 217 4.15 22.53 1.90
N ARG A 218 3.67 21.73 2.87
CA ARG A 218 3.43 20.29 2.71
C ARG A 218 2.50 19.98 1.54
N LEU A 219 2.89 19.03 0.70
CA LEU A 219 2.02 18.53 -0.36
C LEU A 219 0.74 17.90 0.20
N THR A 220 -0.42 18.30 -0.32
CA THR A 220 -1.66 17.56 -0.08
C THR A 220 -1.65 16.24 -0.87
N GLU A 221 -2.46 15.27 -0.46
CA GLU A 221 -2.57 14.01 -1.19
C GLU A 221 -3.09 14.23 -2.61
N THR A 222 -4.07 15.11 -2.76
CA THR A 222 -4.63 15.47 -4.05
C THR A 222 -3.60 16.14 -4.95
N ALA A 223 -2.80 17.08 -4.43
CA ALA A 223 -1.74 17.74 -5.18
C ALA A 223 -0.67 16.74 -5.66
N LEU A 224 -0.26 15.81 -4.78
CA LEU A 224 0.69 14.77 -5.14
C LEU A 224 0.13 13.87 -6.25
N ARG A 225 -1.11 13.36 -6.11
CA ARG A 225 -1.76 12.54 -7.15
C ARG A 225 -1.89 13.29 -8.48
N SER A 226 -2.29 14.55 -8.44
CA SER A 226 -2.43 15.38 -9.65
C SER A 226 -1.08 15.63 -10.34
N SER A 227 0.00 15.79 -9.57
CA SER A 227 1.36 15.94 -10.11
C SER A 227 1.81 14.68 -10.85
N PHE A 228 1.58 13.50 -10.29
CA PHE A 228 1.90 12.23 -10.93
C PHE A 228 1.10 12.03 -12.22
N ARG A 229 -0.22 12.28 -12.19
CA ARG A 229 -1.07 12.17 -13.38
C ARG A 229 -0.58 13.08 -14.52
N ARG A 230 -0.26 14.34 -14.22
CA ARG A 230 0.28 15.29 -15.20
C ARG A 230 1.64 14.84 -15.73
N TYR A 231 2.53 14.37 -14.86
CA TYR A 231 3.85 13.90 -15.21
C TYR A 231 3.76 12.67 -16.14
N ASN A 232 2.98 11.65 -15.78
CA ASN A 232 2.77 10.46 -16.60
C ASN A 232 2.24 10.84 -18.00
N LYS A 233 1.22 11.70 -18.04
CA LYS A 233 0.65 12.19 -19.30
C LYS A 233 1.68 12.93 -20.15
N SER A 234 2.53 13.78 -19.56
CA SER A 234 3.57 14.52 -20.30
C SER A 234 4.66 13.59 -20.87
N ARG A 235 4.81 12.40 -20.30
CA ARG A 235 5.75 11.36 -20.75
C ARG A 235 5.11 10.33 -21.69
N GLY A 236 3.82 10.49 -22.05
CA GLY A 236 3.11 9.54 -22.88
C GLY A 236 2.86 8.20 -22.21
N VAL A 237 2.80 8.19 -20.87
CA VAL A 237 2.51 7.01 -20.05
C VAL A 237 1.06 7.07 -19.58
N HIS A 238 0.42 5.91 -19.46
CA HIS A 238 -0.97 5.79 -19.02
C HIS A 238 -1.23 6.41 -17.64
N ASP A 239 -2.48 6.82 -17.40
CA ASP A 239 -2.90 7.32 -16.09
C ASP A 239 -2.95 6.19 -15.07
N SER A 240 -2.06 6.23 -14.11
CA SER A 240 -1.89 5.19 -13.12
C SER A 240 -1.86 5.74 -11.70
N SER A 241 -2.05 4.84 -10.75
CA SER A 241 -1.95 5.15 -9.33
C SER A 241 -0.48 5.34 -8.91
N ILE A 242 -0.20 6.31 -8.02
CA ILE A 242 1.13 6.45 -7.39
C ILE A 242 1.60 5.15 -6.70
N HIS A 243 0.66 4.29 -6.27
CA HIS A 243 0.98 2.99 -5.69
C HIS A 243 1.54 1.99 -6.70
N GLU A 244 1.36 2.22 -7.99
CA GLU A 244 1.90 1.36 -9.05
C GLU A 244 3.44 1.37 -9.04
N PHE A 245 4.09 2.50 -8.74
CA PHE A 245 5.54 2.55 -8.52
C PHE A 245 5.97 1.61 -7.39
N ARG A 246 5.22 1.56 -6.30
CA ARG A 246 5.50 0.67 -5.19
C ARG A 246 5.33 -0.81 -5.56
N HIS A 247 4.31 -1.15 -6.37
CA HIS A 247 4.14 -2.50 -6.90
C HIS A 247 5.26 -2.87 -7.87
N THR A 248 5.64 -1.93 -8.73
CA THR A 248 6.76 -2.10 -9.67
C THR A 248 8.10 -2.29 -8.94
N PHE A 249 8.38 -1.47 -7.92
CA PHE A 249 9.56 -1.66 -7.08
C PHE A 249 9.59 -3.06 -6.47
N ALA A 250 8.50 -3.52 -5.85
CA ALA A 250 8.44 -4.83 -5.22
C ALA A 250 8.68 -5.98 -6.22
N LYS A 251 8.05 -5.88 -7.39
CA LYS A 251 8.25 -6.85 -8.48
C LYS A 251 9.72 -6.89 -8.92
N LYS A 252 10.27 -5.76 -9.29
CA LYS A 252 11.66 -5.67 -9.78
C LYS A 252 12.66 -6.11 -8.72
N TYR A 253 12.45 -5.73 -7.46
CA TYR A 253 13.33 -6.10 -6.35
C TYR A 253 13.40 -7.63 -6.18
N LEU A 254 12.25 -8.31 -6.20
CA LEU A 254 12.20 -9.77 -6.04
C LEU A 254 12.71 -10.54 -7.26
N LEU A 255 12.34 -10.10 -8.47
CA LEU A 255 12.54 -10.88 -9.68
C LEU A 255 13.84 -10.53 -10.44
N GLU A 256 14.18 -9.23 -10.47
CA GLU A 256 15.27 -8.75 -11.31
C GLU A 256 16.53 -8.43 -10.49
N CYS A 257 16.34 -7.89 -9.26
CA CYS A 257 17.47 -7.52 -8.39
C CYS A 257 17.94 -8.67 -7.47
N GLY A 258 17.29 -9.84 -7.50
CA GLY A 258 17.65 -10.96 -6.64
C GLY A 258 17.37 -10.74 -5.16
N GLY A 259 16.47 -9.80 -4.82
CA GLY A 259 16.09 -9.50 -3.46
C GLY A 259 15.25 -10.61 -2.80
N ASP A 260 15.27 -10.68 -1.49
CA ASP A 260 14.46 -11.62 -0.71
C ASP A 260 13.24 -10.94 -0.08
N ALA A 261 12.22 -11.76 0.27
CA ALA A 261 10.95 -11.29 0.79
C ALA A 261 11.06 -10.63 2.19
N PHE A 262 12.00 -11.03 3.03
CA PHE A 262 12.20 -10.45 4.37
C PHE A 262 12.82 -9.07 4.28
N THR A 263 13.81 -8.89 3.42
CA THR A 263 14.40 -7.58 3.15
C THR A 263 13.37 -6.66 2.48
N LEU A 264 12.60 -7.17 1.51
CA LEU A 264 11.50 -6.41 0.89
C LEU A 264 10.47 -5.96 1.93
N GLN A 265 10.09 -6.85 2.86
CA GLN A 265 9.19 -6.50 3.96
C GLN A 265 9.70 -5.31 4.75
N LYS A 266 10.98 -5.29 5.11
CA LYS A 266 11.62 -4.18 5.85
C LYS A 266 11.63 -2.90 5.02
N LEU A 267 12.11 -2.97 3.77
CA LEU A 267 12.17 -1.81 2.86
C LEU A 267 10.81 -1.16 2.65
N MET A 268 9.78 -1.96 2.45
CA MET A 268 8.42 -1.48 2.23
C MET A 268 7.69 -1.08 3.54
N GLY A 269 8.24 -1.38 4.70
CA GLY A 269 7.58 -1.14 5.99
C GLY A 269 6.26 -1.93 6.11
N HIS A 270 6.26 -3.20 5.74
CA HIS A 270 5.14 -4.10 5.94
C HIS A 270 5.15 -4.66 7.36
N ARG A 271 4.03 -4.54 8.06
CA ARG A 271 3.90 -5.03 9.43
C ARG A 271 3.98 -6.56 9.53
N THR A 272 3.46 -7.25 8.52
CA THR A 272 3.43 -8.71 8.46
C THR A 272 4.02 -9.20 7.13
N LEU A 273 4.59 -10.40 7.14
CA LEU A 273 5.09 -11.04 5.92
C LEU A 273 3.94 -11.36 4.94
N GLU A 274 2.73 -11.56 5.44
CA GLU A 274 1.54 -11.79 4.61
C GLU A 274 1.29 -10.66 3.60
N MET A 275 1.57 -9.40 3.99
CA MET A 275 1.50 -8.27 3.05
C MET A 275 2.56 -8.34 1.94
N THR A 276 3.70 -8.99 2.20
CA THR A 276 4.77 -9.17 1.21
C THR A 276 4.55 -10.43 0.38
N LYS A 277 3.97 -11.47 0.98
CA LYS A 277 3.61 -12.73 0.32
C LYS A 277 2.71 -12.52 -0.90
N HIS A 278 1.85 -11.50 -0.87
CA HIS A 278 1.08 -11.07 -2.03
C HIS A 278 1.95 -10.84 -3.28
N TYR A 279 3.17 -10.31 -3.11
CA TYR A 279 4.10 -10.14 -4.23
C TYR A 279 4.81 -11.45 -4.61
N CYS A 280 5.06 -12.33 -3.66
CA CYS A 280 5.72 -13.61 -3.92
C CYS A 280 4.80 -14.57 -4.69
N ASN A 281 3.53 -14.69 -4.30
CA ASN A 281 2.57 -15.62 -4.92
C ASN A 281 2.23 -15.26 -6.38
N ILE A 282 2.35 -13.99 -6.74
CA ILE A 282 2.02 -13.51 -8.10
C ILE A 282 3.04 -14.00 -9.13
N TYR A 283 4.25 -14.33 -8.70
CA TYR A 283 5.40 -14.52 -9.58
C TYR A 283 5.95 -15.95 -9.58
N ASP A 284 5.17 -16.93 -9.14
CA ASP A 284 5.57 -18.36 -9.15
C ASP A 284 5.96 -18.85 -10.55
N SER A 285 5.30 -18.33 -11.59
CA SER A 285 5.63 -18.66 -12.99
C SER A 285 6.97 -18.08 -13.45
N GLU A 286 7.49 -17.04 -12.80
CA GLU A 286 8.77 -16.40 -13.12
C GLU A 286 9.93 -17.01 -12.31
N LEU A 287 9.65 -17.79 -11.24
CA LEU A 287 10.67 -18.48 -10.46
C LEU A 287 11.50 -19.45 -11.30
N ALA A 288 10.90 -20.07 -12.32
CA ALA A 288 11.59 -20.98 -13.22
C ALA A 288 12.62 -20.28 -14.13
N ARG A 289 12.43 -18.98 -14.39
CA ARG A 289 13.21 -18.23 -15.39
C ARG A 289 14.68 -18.07 -15.02
N ASP A 290 14.99 -17.96 -13.72
CA ASP A 290 16.36 -17.78 -13.21
C ASP A 290 16.80 -18.90 -12.26
N TYR A 291 16.08 -20.03 -12.26
CA TYR A 291 16.33 -21.11 -11.32
C TYR A 291 17.76 -21.69 -11.45
N ASP A 292 18.27 -21.81 -12.69
CA ASP A 292 19.64 -22.29 -12.93
C ASP A 292 20.71 -21.41 -12.29
N ALA A 293 20.50 -20.08 -12.25
CA ALA A 293 21.43 -19.17 -11.59
C ALA A 293 21.39 -19.29 -10.05
N ARG A 294 20.26 -19.74 -9.50
CA ARG A 294 20.01 -19.87 -8.06
C ARG A 294 20.05 -21.30 -7.56
N SER A 295 20.14 -22.28 -8.45
CA SER A 295 20.19 -23.72 -8.10
C SER A 295 21.46 -24.06 -7.34
N PRO A 296 21.36 -24.58 -6.09
CA PRO A 296 22.51 -25.05 -5.36
C PRO A 296 23.34 -26.12 -6.15
N LEU A 297 22.63 -26.97 -6.89
CA LEU A 297 23.27 -27.98 -7.74
C LEU A 297 24.13 -27.33 -8.83
N THR A 298 23.59 -26.35 -9.54
CA THR A 298 24.33 -25.63 -10.60
C THR A 298 25.52 -24.87 -10.02
N MET A 299 25.36 -24.23 -8.87
CA MET A 299 26.46 -23.54 -8.17
C MET A 299 27.57 -24.53 -7.73
N MET A 300 27.20 -25.68 -7.19
CA MET A 300 28.16 -26.71 -6.78
C MET A 300 28.88 -27.30 -7.99
N ASN A 301 28.18 -27.62 -9.06
CA ASN A 301 28.77 -28.15 -10.29
C ASN A 301 29.74 -27.15 -10.93
N LYS A 302 29.45 -25.85 -10.94
CA LYS A 302 30.39 -24.82 -11.40
C LYS A 302 31.66 -24.75 -10.55
N LYS A 303 31.59 -25.05 -9.24
CA LYS A 303 32.74 -25.11 -8.35
C LYS A 303 33.54 -26.40 -8.58
N VAL A 304 32.86 -27.52 -8.81
CA VAL A 304 33.49 -28.85 -9.07
C VAL A 304 34.15 -28.85 -10.44
N ALA A 305 33.49 -28.37 -11.48
CA ALA A 305 34.04 -28.29 -12.85
C ALA A 305 35.34 -27.47 -12.96
N LYS A 306 35.55 -26.50 -12.06
CA LYS A 306 36.82 -25.75 -11.95
C LYS A 306 37.96 -26.55 -11.32
N LYS A 307 37.69 -27.74 -10.75
CA LYS A 307 38.65 -28.57 -9.99
C LYS A 307 38.94 -29.94 -10.60
N THR A 308 38.24 -30.39 -11.64
CA THR A 308 38.34 -31.76 -12.16
C THR A 308 38.86 -31.78 -13.60
N PRO A 309 39.86 -32.58 -13.94
CA PRO A 309 40.30 -32.83 -15.33
C PRO A 309 39.22 -33.57 -16.11
N THR A 310 39.08 -33.25 -17.36
CA THR A 310 37.93 -33.57 -18.24
C THR A 310 37.87 -35.02 -18.76
N THR A 311 38.66 -36.00 -18.22
CA THR A 311 38.69 -37.35 -18.76
C THR A 311 38.34 -38.36 -17.68
N ILE A 312 37.17 -38.98 -17.78
CA ILE A 312 36.77 -40.15 -16.98
C ILE A 312 36.78 -41.39 -17.90
N THR A 313 37.66 -42.32 -17.61
CA THR A 313 37.63 -43.67 -18.26
C THR A 313 36.73 -44.57 -17.43
N MET A 314 35.53 -44.90 -17.95
CA MET A 314 34.67 -45.88 -17.29
C MET A 314 35.30 -47.26 -17.47
N LYS A 315 35.57 -47.97 -16.36
CA LYS A 315 35.91 -49.39 -16.39
C LYS A 315 34.65 -50.16 -16.74
N GLY A 316 34.62 -50.75 -17.94
CA GLY A 316 33.60 -51.73 -18.30
C GLY A 316 33.69 -52.95 -17.36
N ARG A 317 32.53 -53.50 -17.00
CA ARG A 317 32.38 -54.79 -16.34
C ARG A 317 32.51 -55.89 -17.37
#